data_a8d32e67a7d342d7bc7ff3b95ee3dac6
#
_entry.id   a8d32e67a7d342d7bc7ff3b95ee3dac6
#
_cell.length_a   1.000
_cell.length_b   1.000
_cell.length_c   1.000
_cell.angle_alpha   90.00
_cell.angle_beta   90.00
_cell.angle_gamma   90.00
#
_symmetry.space_group_name_H-M   'P 1'
#
loop_
_entity.id
_entity.type
_entity.pdbx_description
1 polymer ?
#
loop_
_entity_poly.entity_id
_entity_poly.type
_entity_poly.pdbx_seq_one_letter_code
_entity_poly.pdbx_strand_id
1 'polypeptide(L)'
;ILGIPTWDFGEIQEDWEAIWDQLDSVNFEGKIIAMYGMGDQLGYGEWFLDALGMLHDKLAPKGATFIGYWPTEGYEFTSQKPIIADGQLFVGLALDETNQYDLSDERLQSWCEQILGEMAEQFS
;
A
#
# COMPACT_ATOMS: atom_id res chain seq x y z
N ILE A 1 -8.79 2.52 6.47
CA ILE A 1 -8.21 1.94 5.24
C ILE A 1 -7.99 3.05 4.22
N LEU A 2 -6.78 3.12 3.67
CA LEU A 2 -6.42 4.10 2.66
C LEU A 2 -5.98 3.40 1.37
N GLY A 3 -6.43 3.90 0.23
CA GLY A 3 -6.06 3.37 -1.06
C GLY A 3 -5.45 4.44 -1.95
N ILE A 4 -4.40 4.09 -2.69
CA ILE A 4 -3.74 5.01 -3.60
C ILE A 4 -3.25 4.28 -4.86
N PRO A 5 -3.67 4.72 -6.06
CA PRO A 5 -3.12 4.18 -7.29
C PRO A 5 -1.78 4.85 -7.61
N THR A 6 -0.92 4.15 -8.34
CA THR A 6 0.29 4.73 -8.89
C THR A 6 0.02 5.12 -10.34
N TRP A 7 0.22 6.41 -10.67
CA TRP A 7 -0.01 6.95 -12.00
C TRP A 7 1.31 7.15 -12.74
N ASP A 8 1.26 7.02 -14.05
CA ASP A 8 2.39 7.27 -14.95
C ASP A 8 3.68 6.58 -14.49
N PHE A 9 4.74 7.31 -14.29
CA PHE A 9 6.07 6.78 -13.94
C PHE A 9 6.31 6.85 -12.42
N GLY A 10 5.42 6.26 -11.64
CA GLY A 10 5.53 6.25 -10.19
C GLY A 10 4.98 7.50 -9.52
N GLU A 11 4.05 8.18 -10.17
CA GLU A 11 3.49 9.44 -9.69
C GLU A 11 2.26 9.23 -8.81
N ILE A 12 2.03 10.20 -7.93
CA ILE A 12 0.89 10.24 -7.03
C ILE A 12 -0.34 10.72 -7.81
N GLN A 13 -1.47 10.05 -7.59
CA GLN A 13 -2.74 10.43 -8.20
C GLN A 13 -3.13 11.87 -7.79
N GLU A 14 -3.73 12.60 -8.73
CA GLU A 14 -3.98 14.04 -8.62
C GLU A 14 -4.72 14.48 -7.35
N ASP A 15 -5.73 13.73 -6.92
CA ASP A 15 -6.48 14.07 -5.72
C ASP A 15 -5.62 13.95 -4.46
N TRP A 16 -4.74 12.95 -4.41
CA TRP A 16 -3.78 12.81 -3.33
C TRP A 16 -2.73 13.93 -3.37
N GLU A 17 -2.27 14.29 -4.57
CA GLU A 17 -1.31 15.38 -4.73
C GLU A 17 -1.86 16.70 -4.18
N ALA A 18 -3.14 16.96 -4.40
CA ALA A 18 -3.80 18.17 -3.94
C ALA A 18 -3.78 18.35 -2.43
N ILE A 19 -3.74 17.25 -1.67
CA ILE A 19 -3.74 17.29 -0.19
C ILE A 19 -2.42 16.85 0.42
N TRP A 20 -1.42 16.51 -0.41
CA TRP A 20 -0.19 15.87 0.05
C TRP A 20 0.52 16.64 1.16
N ASP A 21 0.71 17.95 0.98
CA ASP A 21 1.39 18.78 1.97
C ASP A 21 0.56 18.94 3.26
N GLN A 22 -0.76 18.84 3.15
CA GLN A 22 -1.63 18.94 4.32
C GLN A 22 -1.48 17.75 5.27
N LEU A 23 -1.01 16.62 4.77
CA LEU A 23 -0.76 15.44 5.60
C LEU A 23 0.34 15.69 6.64
N ASP A 24 1.24 16.62 6.38
CA ASP A 24 2.32 16.95 7.31
C ASP A 24 1.81 17.52 8.63
N SER A 25 0.64 18.14 8.62
CA SER A 25 0.05 18.75 9.82
C SER A 25 -0.90 17.82 10.58
N VAL A 26 -1.15 16.61 10.07
CA VAL A 26 -2.05 15.66 10.70
C VAL A 26 -1.29 14.77 11.67
N ASN A 27 -1.84 14.58 12.87
CA ASN A 27 -1.29 13.67 13.86
C ASN A 27 -2.03 12.33 13.76
N PHE A 28 -1.30 11.28 13.45
CA PHE A 28 -1.86 9.93 13.31
C PHE A 28 -1.58 9.05 14.52
N GLU A 29 -1.07 9.61 15.60
CA GLU A 29 -0.81 8.87 16.83
C GLU A 29 -2.10 8.22 17.33
N GLY A 30 -2.03 6.93 17.65
CA GLY A 30 -3.19 6.15 18.07
C GLY A 30 -4.08 5.67 16.94
N LYS A 31 -3.74 6.00 15.68
CA LYS A 31 -4.50 5.52 14.51
C LYS A 31 -3.88 4.25 13.95
N ILE A 32 -4.74 3.30 13.61
CA ILE A 32 -4.33 2.06 12.94
C ILE A 32 -4.68 2.20 11.46
N ILE A 33 -3.69 2.06 10.59
CA ILE A 33 -3.85 2.26 9.16
C ILE A 33 -3.52 0.99 8.40
N ALA A 34 -4.42 0.58 7.51
CA ALA A 34 -4.20 -0.46 6.52
C ALA A 34 -4.30 0.19 5.14
N MET A 35 -3.38 -0.14 4.24
CA MET A 35 -3.33 0.51 2.92
C MET A 35 -3.39 -0.51 1.79
N TYR A 36 -3.91 -0.08 0.65
CA TYR A 36 -3.83 -0.85 -0.57
C TYR A 36 -3.43 0.06 -1.73
N GLY A 37 -2.82 -0.55 -2.73
CA GLY A 37 -2.39 0.17 -3.92
C GLY A 37 -2.76 -0.59 -5.18
N MET A 38 -2.84 0.12 -6.30
CA MET A 38 -3.14 -0.45 -7.62
C MET A 38 -2.07 -0.03 -8.61
N GLY A 39 -1.63 -0.96 -9.43
CA GLY A 39 -0.62 -0.70 -10.43
C GLY A 39 -0.55 -1.80 -11.49
N ASP A 40 0.35 -1.62 -12.44
CA ASP A 40 0.62 -2.55 -13.54
C ASP A 40 2.06 -3.06 -13.40
N GLN A 41 2.21 -4.28 -12.88
CA GLN A 41 3.53 -4.84 -12.57
C GLN A 41 4.35 -5.19 -13.82
N LEU A 42 3.71 -5.45 -14.95
CA LEU A 42 4.41 -5.80 -16.18
C LEU A 42 4.68 -4.57 -17.06
N GLY A 43 3.69 -3.70 -17.22
CA GLY A 43 3.86 -2.48 -18.02
C GLY A 43 4.68 -1.40 -17.34
N TYR A 44 4.59 -1.31 -16.01
CA TYR A 44 5.24 -0.29 -15.20
C TYR A 44 5.96 -0.88 -13.99
N GLY A 45 6.63 -2.01 -14.16
CA GLY A 45 7.27 -2.76 -13.08
C GLY A 45 8.30 -1.99 -12.27
N GLU A 46 8.99 -1.03 -12.90
CA GLU A 46 9.98 -0.18 -12.21
C GLU A 46 9.32 0.79 -11.23
N TRP A 47 8.02 1.06 -11.40
CA TRP A 47 7.26 1.99 -10.58
C TRP A 47 6.06 1.33 -9.90
N PHE A 48 5.98 0.00 -9.96
CA PHE A 48 4.83 -0.73 -9.41
C PHE A 48 4.63 -0.37 -7.93
N LEU A 49 3.47 0.18 -7.62
CA LEU A 49 3.05 0.63 -6.29
C LEU A 49 3.96 1.67 -5.62
N ASP A 50 4.71 2.43 -6.40
CA ASP A 50 5.58 3.47 -5.84
C ASP A 50 4.80 4.49 -5.00
N ALA A 51 3.61 4.90 -5.45
CA ALA A 51 2.78 5.85 -4.71
C ALA A 51 2.37 5.28 -3.35
N LEU A 52 2.13 3.97 -3.25
CA LEU A 52 1.83 3.33 -1.97
C LEU A 52 3.01 3.44 -1.00
N GLY A 53 4.22 3.19 -1.49
CA GLY A 53 5.44 3.36 -0.69
C GLY A 53 5.63 4.80 -0.25
N MET A 54 5.37 5.75 -1.13
CA MET A 54 5.47 7.18 -0.82
C MET A 54 4.46 7.58 0.28
N LEU A 55 3.24 7.07 0.21
CA LEU A 55 2.22 7.35 1.23
C LEU A 55 2.62 6.76 2.59
N HIS A 56 3.12 5.53 2.60
CA HIS A 56 3.62 4.91 3.82
C HIS A 56 4.71 5.75 4.47
N ASP A 57 5.70 6.17 3.68
CA ASP A 57 6.81 6.98 4.17
C ASP A 57 6.35 8.36 4.66
N LYS A 58 5.30 8.90 4.04
CA LYS A 58 4.70 10.18 4.45
C LYS A 58 4.04 10.08 5.82
N LEU A 59 3.32 8.99 6.09
CA LEU A 59 2.53 8.82 7.29
C LEU A 59 3.28 8.17 8.46
N ALA A 60 4.29 7.37 8.19
CA ALA A 60 5.02 6.64 9.23
C ALA A 60 5.58 7.57 10.34
N PRO A 61 6.21 8.72 10.00
CA PRO A 61 6.73 9.63 11.04
C PRO A 61 5.64 10.33 11.85
N LYS A 62 4.37 10.22 11.43
CA LYS A 62 3.24 10.90 12.09
C LYS A 62 2.61 10.08 13.23
N GLY A 63 3.22 8.96 13.59
CA GLY A 63 2.78 8.14 14.72
C GLY A 63 1.78 7.05 14.42
N ALA A 64 1.43 6.83 13.14
CA ALA A 64 0.48 5.79 12.76
C ALA A 64 1.03 4.39 13.02
N THR A 65 0.14 3.47 13.38
CA THR A 65 0.44 2.04 13.45
C THR A 65 -0.09 1.40 12.16
N PHE A 66 0.78 0.72 11.43
CA PHE A 66 0.40 0.08 10.16
C PHE A 66 0.12 -1.39 10.33
N ILE A 67 -0.96 -1.86 9.70
CA ILE A 67 -1.31 -3.27 9.58
C ILE A 67 -1.55 -3.57 8.10
N GLY A 68 -1.71 -4.85 7.76
CA GLY A 68 -2.07 -5.24 6.40
C GLY A 68 -0.89 -5.27 5.43
N TYR A 69 0.33 -5.48 5.91
CA TYR A 69 1.47 -5.71 5.02
C TYR A 69 1.23 -7.02 4.24
N TRP A 70 1.62 -7.04 2.97
CA TRP A 70 1.23 -8.10 2.04
C TRP A 70 2.46 -8.76 1.39
N PRO A 71 2.49 -10.10 1.26
CA PRO A 71 3.66 -10.78 0.66
C PRO A 71 3.89 -10.39 -0.81
N THR A 72 5.16 -10.28 -1.19
CA THR A 72 5.55 -9.98 -2.57
C THR A 72 5.49 -11.20 -3.48
N GLU A 73 5.33 -12.39 -2.94
CA GLU A 73 5.24 -13.62 -3.71
C GLU A 73 4.08 -13.58 -4.72
N GLY A 74 4.34 -13.99 -5.95
CA GLY A 74 3.34 -13.98 -7.02
C GLY A 74 3.30 -12.72 -7.86
N TYR A 75 4.22 -11.78 -7.63
CA TYR A 75 4.32 -10.52 -8.39
C TYR A 75 5.66 -10.43 -9.11
N GLU A 76 5.65 -9.78 -10.28
CA GLU A 76 6.87 -9.47 -11.05
C GLU A 76 7.03 -7.95 -11.14
N PHE A 77 8.08 -7.41 -10.53
CA PHE A 77 8.33 -5.97 -10.52
C PHE A 77 9.76 -5.70 -10.08
N THR A 78 10.24 -4.47 -10.30
CA THR A 78 11.58 -4.05 -9.86
C THR A 78 11.56 -2.81 -8.97
N SER A 79 10.39 -2.23 -8.70
CA SER A 79 10.27 -1.07 -7.81
C SER A 79 10.71 -1.43 -6.38
N GLN A 80 11.22 -0.42 -5.66
CA GLN A 80 11.71 -0.60 -4.29
C GLN A 80 10.92 0.18 -3.24
N LYS A 81 10.22 1.24 -3.65
CA LYS A 81 9.52 2.12 -2.72
C LYS A 81 8.45 1.44 -1.86
N PRO A 82 7.63 0.50 -2.41
CA PRO A 82 6.58 -0.12 -1.61
C PRO A 82 7.04 -1.30 -0.76
N ILE A 83 8.34 -1.59 -0.70
CA ILE A 83 8.86 -2.85 -0.14
C ILE A 83 9.56 -2.65 1.18
N ILE A 84 9.35 -3.60 2.10
CA ILE A 84 10.06 -3.71 3.37
C ILE A 84 10.48 -5.18 3.59
N ALA A 85 11.14 -5.47 4.69
CA ALA A 85 11.54 -6.83 5.12
C ALA A 85 12.38 -7.54 4.05
N ASP A 86 13.40 -6.85 3.51
CA ASP A 86 14.32 -7.39 2.51
C ASP A 86 13.61 -7.88 1.24
N GLY A 87 12.55 -7.17 0.84
CA GLY A 87 11.81 -7.47 -0.37
C GLY A 87 10.70 -8.49 -0.22
N GLN A 88 10.42 -8.94 0.99
CA GLN A 88 9.42 -9.97 1.24
C GLN A 88 8.00 -9.45 1.42
N LEU A 89 7.84 -8.17 1.79
CA LEU A 89 6.53 -7.58 2.06
C LEU A 89 6.34 -6.25 1.34
N PHE A 90 5.13 -6.05 0.80
CA PHE A 90 4.63 -4.73 0.46
C PHE A 90 4.09 -4.05 1.72
N VAL A 91 4.12 -2.73 1.74
CA VAL A 91 3.55 -1.95 2.86
C VAL A 91 2.02 -1.92 2.88
N GLY A 92 1.38 -2.59 1.94
CA GLY A 92 -0.07 -2.73 1.85
C GLY A 92 -0.46 -3.76 0.81
N LEU A 93 -1.76 -3.97 0.63
CA LEU A 93 -2.26 -4.91 -0.38
C LEU A 93 -1.94 -4.41 -1.78
N ALA A 94 -1.31 -5.27 -2.59
CA ALA A 94 -0.96 -4.96 -3.97
C ALA A 94 -2.01 -5.56 -4.92
N LEU A 95 -2.70 -4.71 -5.68
CA LEU A 95 -3.68 -5.12 -6.66
C LEU A 95 -3.22 -4.74 -8.07
N ASP A 96 -3.33 -5.68 -9.00
CA ASP A 96 -2.98 -5.48 -10.41
C ASP A 96 -4.16 -5.91 -11.28
N GLU A 97 -5.04 -4.96 -11.58
CA GLU A 97 -6.23 -5.20 -12.39
C GLU A 97 -5.90 -5.36 -13.88
N THR A 98 -4.70 -4.97 -14.29
CA THR A 98 -4.26 -5.06 -15.68
C THR A 98 -3.80 -6.48 -16.02
N ASN A 99 -2.99 -7.09 -15.16
CA ASN A 99 -2.36 -8.38 -15.43
C ASN A 99 -2.93 -9.53 -14.61
N GLN A 100 -3.45 -9.25 -13.43
CA GLN A 100 -3.92 -10.25 -12.48
C GLN A 100 -5.32 -9.95 -11.96
N TYR A 101 -6.16 -9.43 -12.83
CA TYR A 101 -7.54 -9.10 -12.51
C TYR A 101 -8.30 -10.26 -11.85
N ASP A 102 -8.07 -11.48 -12.31
CA ASP A 102 -8.71 -12.69 -11.82
C ASP A 102 -8.30 -13.05 -10.38
N LEU A 103 -7.23 -12.48 -9.88
CA LEU A 103 -6.75 -12.72 -8.51
C LEU A 103 -7.20 -11.65 -7.52
N SER A 104 -7.75 -10.52 -7.99
CA SER A 104 -8.05 -9.38 -7.13
C SER A 104 -9.06 -9.69 -6.04
N ASP A 105 -10.16 -10.37 -6.37
CA ASP A 105 -11.19 -10.68 -5.37
C ASP A 105 -10.67 -11.59 -4.27
N GLU A 106 -9.92 -12.61 -4.63
CA GLU A 106 -9.33 -13.54 -3.67
C GLU A 106 -8.31 -12.85 -2.77
N ARG A 107 -7.45 -12.01 -3.38
CA ARG A 107 -6.46 -11.24 -2.63
C ARG A 107 -7.12 -10.28 -1.66
N LEU A 108 -8.15 -9.59 -2.11
CA LEU A 108 -8.88 -8.65 -1.28
C LEU A 108 -9.55 -9.35 -0.09
N GLN A 109 -10.19 -10.49 -0.34
CA GLN A 109 -10.83 -11.24 0.73
C GLN A 109 -9.82 -11.72 1.77
N SER A 110 -8.71 -12.30 1.33
CA SER A 110 -7.64 -12.78 2.23
C SER A 110 -7.05 -11.64 3.05
N TRP A 111 -6.85 -10.48 2.41
CA TRP A 111 -6.31 -9.31 3.09
C TRP A 111 -7.29 -8.76 4.13
N CYS A 112 -8.58 -8.73 3.82
CA CYS A 112 -9.59 -8.30 4.79
C CYS A 112 -9.61 -9.18 6.04
N GLU A 113 -9.50 -10.50 5.86
CA GLU A 113 -9.40 -11.43 6.98
C GLU A 113 -8.12 -11.20 7.78
N GLN A 114 -7.01 -10.95 7.09
CA GLN A 114 -5.73 -10.66 7.73
C GLN A 114 -5.81 -9.40 8.59
N ILE A 115 -6.33 -8.30 8.05
CA ILE A 115 -6.36 -7.04 8.80
C ILE A 115 -7.33 -7.08 9.98
N LEU A 116 -8.40 -7.85 9.88
CA LEU A 116 -9.29 -8.05 11.02
C LEU A 116 -8.57 -8.75 12.17
N GLY A 117 -7.77 -9.79 11.87
CA GLY A 117 -6.97 -10.47 12.87
C GLY A 117 -5.89 -9.58 13.47
N GLU A 118 -5.18 -8.84 12.62
CA GLU A 118 -4.11 -7.94 13.08
C GLU A 118 -4.67 -6.78 13.90
N MET A 119 -5.85 -6.27 13.54
CA MET A 119 -6.51 -5.22 14.30
C MET A 119 -6.90 -5.74 15.69
N ALA A 120 -7.41 -6.95 15.77
CA ALA A 120 -7.77 -7.57 17.05
C ALA A 120 -6.56 -7.70 17.99
N GLU A 121 -5.38 -7.99 17.43
CA GLU A 121 -4.14 -8.07 18.21
C GLU A 121 -3.74 -6.72 18.82
N GLN A 122 -4.08 -5.61 18.17
CA GLN A 122 -3.76 -4.27 18.69
C GLN A 122 -4.57 -3.93 19.94
N PHE A 123 -5.70 -4.59 20.16
CA PHE A 123 -6.59 -4.33 21.29
C PHE A 123 -6.54 -5.43 22.35
N SER A 124 -5.65 -6.40 22.20
CA SER A 124 -5.54 -7.51 23.15
C SER A 124 -4.45 -7.29 24.20
#